data_a09bb9ad86563273bf3fb938470b7ea0
#
_entry.id   a09bb9ad86563273bf3fb938470b7ea0
#
_cell.length_a   1.000
_cell.length_b   1.000
_cell.length_c   1.000
_cell.angle_alpha   90.00
_cell.angle_beta   90.00
_cell.angle_gamma   90.00
#
_symmetry.space_group_name_H-M   'P 1'
#
loop_
_entity.id
_entity.type
_entity.pdbx_description
1 polymer ?
#
loop_
_entity_poly.entity_id
_entity_poly.type
_entity_poly.pdbx_seq_one_letter_code
_entity_poly.pdbx_strand_id
1 'polypeptide(L)'
;MVGAMTLPQEEQEQPQVKAGPTRHAKIMRGIVTPILGLLAVACIVLGVLNATMWKPSARITASSSVNGSRYVVTDPGVLSLIDKRVNITAKASDASANVCIVIGSARDVAGWIAGTPYTRITGLSDWSALSTQKAAAQGTADQSDNQVAVQDSDMWTKTSCGNGTANLQIKGTSTDDGTNAVALIDFGDAKNATVSLDWTRQTLPDFAMPLYFAGGLFVILAILAASVFAMPPHKRRHRAAAAVAGVGSEQGDSEAVSTWVKNAETSASRNEKAST
;
A
#
# COMPACT_ATOMS: atom_id res chain seq x y z
N MET A 1 86.81 -12.14 -48.80
CA MET A 1 86.44 -12.25 -47.38
C MET A 1 86.04 -10.86 -46.98
N VAL A 2 84.79 -10.60 -46.92
CA VAL A 2 84.23 -9.32 -46.41
C VAL A 2 83.43 -9.60 -45.16
N GLY A 3 84.00 -9.14 -44.00
CA GLY A 3 83.40 -9.26 -42.74
C GLY A 3 82.29 -8.19 -42.58
N ALA A 4 81.06 -8.62 -42.36
CA ALA A 4 79.99 -7.73 -42.04
C ALA A 4 80.00 -7.40 -40.52
N MET A 5 80.27 -6.13 -40.18
CA MET A 5 80.20 -5.57 -38.86
C MET A 5 78.71 -5.34 -38.51
N THR A 6 78.19 -6.10 -37.58
CA THR A 6 76.87 -5.86 -36.97
C THR A 6 77.02 -4.84 -35.89
N LEU A 7 76.38 -3.68 -36.00
CA LEU A 7 76.25 -2.64 -34.97
C LEU A 7 75.19 -3.07 -33.93
N PRO A 8 75.41 -2.85 -32.66
CA PRO A 8 74.38 -3.09 -31.65
C PRO A 8 73.31 -1.98 -31.77
N GLN A 9 72.02 -2.38 -31.89
CA GLN A 9 70.91 -1.47 -31.74
C GLN A 9 70.78 -1.14 -30.26
N GLU A 10 71.03 0.08 -29.86
CA GLU A 10 70.65 0.66 -28.59
C GLU A 10 69.15 0.75 -28.57
N GLU A 11 68.55 -0.12 -27.77
CA GLU A 11 67.15 -0.09 -27.39
C GLU A 11 66.90 1.16 -26.55
N GLN A 12 66.37 2.22 -27.17
CA GLN A 12 65.94 3.42 -26.50
C GLN A 12 64.74 3.10 -25.58
N GLU A 13 65.03 2.87 -24.34
CA GLU A 13 64.07 2.78 -23.22
C GLU A 13 63.38 4.15 -23.08
N GLN A 14 62.23 4.35 -23.74
CA GLN A 14 61.43 5.55 -23.57
C GLN A 14 60.91 5.59 -22.12
N PRO A 15 61.12 6.71 -21.39
CA PRO A 15 60.60 6.85 -20.05
C PRO A 15 59.06 6.81 -20.08
N GLN A 16 58.50 5.76 -19.51
CA GLN A 16 57.04 5.64 -19.31
C GLN A 16 56.59 6.73 -18.31
N VAL A 17 56.06 7.81 -18.85
CA VAL A 17 55.37 8.83 -18.05
C VAL A 17 54.13 8.15 -17.46
N LYS A 18 54.16 7.82 -16.16
CA LYS A 18 53.01 7.38 -15.38
C LYS A 18 51.97 8.49 -15.40
N ALA A 19 51.03 8.42 -16.33
CA ALA A 19 49.89 9.31 -16.36
C ALA A 19 49.12 9.16 -15.03
N GLY A 20 49.20 10.17 -14.17
CA GLY A 20 48.48 10.23 -12.94
C GLY A 20 46.95 10.22 -13.16
N PRO A 21 46.16 9.86 -12.15
CA PRO A 21 44.71 9.79 -12.28
C PRO A 21 44.14 11.15 -12.70
N THR A 22 43.30 11.16 -13.74
CA THR A 22 42.65 12.35 -14.28
C THR A 22 41.83 13.07 -13.21
N ARG A 23 41.68 14.40 -13.29
CA ARG A 23 40.89 15.20 -12.30
C ARG A 23 39.50 14.64 -12.10
N HIS A 24 38.83 14.15 -13.15
CA HIS A 24 37.53 13.49 -13.07
C HIS A 24 37.56 12.21 -12.22
N ALA A 25 38.58 11.39 -12.30
CA ALA A 25 38.72 10.18 -11.52
C ALA A 25 38.90 10.50 -10.01
N LYS A 26 39.61 11.59 -9.69
CA LYS A 26 39.79 12.04 -8.30
C LYS A 26 38.48 12.57 -7.68
N ILE A 27 37.69 13.34 -8.45
CA ILE A 27 36.40 13.88 -8.01
C ILE A 27 35.37 12.74 -7.84
N MET A 28 35.29 11.83 -8.79
CA MET A 28 34.36 10.69 -8.72
C MET A 28 34.67 9.78 -7.52
N ARG A 29 35.94 9.50 -7.25
CA ARG A 29 36.34 8.62 -6.15
C ARG A 29 36.32 9.32 -4.78
N GLY A 30 36.63 10.65 -4.74
CA GLY A 30 36.70 11.40 -3.50
C GLY A 30 35.37 11.95 -3.01
N ILE A 31 34.40 12.18 -3.90
CA ILE A 31 33.16 12.86 -3.58
C ILE A 31 31.94 11.99 -3.92
N VAL A 32 31.83 11.46 -5.14
CA VAL A 32 30.63 10.76 -5.59
C VAL A 32 30.43 9.42 -4.87
N THR A 33 31.51 8.63 -4.69
CA THR A 33 31.40 7.33 -4.01
C THR A 33 30.95 7.47 -2.54
N PRO A 34 31.55 8.36 -1.70
CA PRO A 34 31.07 8.52 -0.33
C PRO A 34 29.65 9.09 -0.25
N ILE A 35 29.25 10.00 -1.16
CA ILE A 35 27.88 10.52 -1.21
C ILE A 35 26.89 9.39 -1.52
N LEU A 36 27.17 8.54 -2.52
CA LEU A 36 26.32 7.38 -2.84
C LEU A 36 26.26 6.40 -1.66
N GLY A 37 27.37 6.19 -0.97
CA GLY A 37 27.42 5.36 0.25
C GLY A 37 26.54 5.92 1.38
N LEU A 38 26.62 7.23 1.64
CA LEU A 38 25.79 7.89 2.65
C LEU A 38 24.31 7.84 2.29
N LEU A 39 23.96 8.06 1.02
CA LEU A 39 22.57 7.94 0.54
C LEU A 39 22.05 6.52 0.70
N ALA A 40 22.86 5.51 0.39
CA ALA A 40 22.51 4.11 0.58
C ALA A 40 22.20 3.80 2.05
N VAL A 41 23.08 4.21 2.96
CA VAL A 41 22.89 4.02 4.40
C VAL A 41 21.64 4.76 4.89
N ALA A 42 21.43 6.01 4.46
CA ALA A 42 20.26 6.80 4.83
C ALA A 42 18.96 6.11 4.37
N CYS A 43 18.89 5.63 3.12
CA CYS A 43 17.73 4.90 2.61
C CYS A 43 17.46 3.60 3.38
N ILE A 44 18.50 2.85 3.72
CA ILE A 44 18.36 1.61 4.51
C ILE A 44 17.87 1.91 5.92
N VAL A 45 18.48 2.91 6.59
CA VAL A 45 18.07 3.33 7.93
C VAL A 45 16.62 3.82 7.95
N LEU A 46 16.23 4.67 6.99
CA LEU A 46 14.84 5.12 6.84
C LEU A 46 13.90 3.94 6.55
N GLY A 47 14.32 2.97 5.74
CA GLY A 47 13.57 1.73 5.49
C GLY A 47 13.34 0.94 6.78
N VAL A 48 14.36 0.75 7.60
CA VAL A 48 14.25 0.06 8.90
C VAL A 48 13.35 0.84 9.87
N LEU A 49 13.50 2.16 9.97
CA LEU A 49 12.65 3.01 10.82
C LEU A 49 11.20 2.94 10.39
N ASN A 50 10.93 2.96 9.06
CA ASN A 50 9.59 2.83 8.53
C ASN A 50 8.99 1.45 8.80
N ALA A 51 9.78 0.39 8.69
CA ALA A 51 9.31 -0.98 8.96
C ALA A 51 9.06 -1.26 10.45
N THR A 52 9.69 -0.52 11.35
CA THR A 52 9.64 -0.77 12.80
C THR A 52 8.85 0.27 13.57
N MET A 53 9.26 1.55 13.51
CA MET A 53 8.69 2.63 14.33
C MET A 53 7.52 3.35 13.65
N TRP A 54 7.56 3.54 12.34
CA TRP A 54 6.56 4.28 11.58
C TRP A 54 5.58 3.38 10.83
N LYS A 55 5.52 2.11 11.22
CA LYS A 55 4.57 1.18 10.61
C LYS A 55 3.14 1.68 10.85
N PRO A 56 2.35 1.91 9.78
CA PRO A 56 0.97 2.37 9.93
C PRO A 56 0.15 1.35 10.70
N SER A 57 -0.75 1.82 11.58
CA SER A 57 -1.65 0.96 12.34
C SER A 57 -2.57 0.18 11.39
N ALA A 58 -2.64 -1.13 11.58
CA ALA A 58 -3.60 -1.99 10.88
C ALA A 58 -5.03 -1.75 11.37
N ARG A 59 -5.20 -1.14 12.52
CA ARG A 59 -6.48 -0.94 13.19
C ARG A 59 -6.71 0.55 13.42
N ILE A 60 -7.91 1.01 13.04
CA ILE A 60 -8.38 2.37 13.28
C ILE A 60 -9.66 2.27 14.07
N THR A 61 -9.65 2.84 15.27
CA THR A 61 -10.79 2.83 16.20
C THR A 61 -11.26 4.26 16.40
N ALA A 62 -12.51 4.52 16.07
CA ALA A 62 -13.17 5.78 16.37
C ALA A 62 -14.38 5.56 17.24
N SER A 63 -14.61 6.44 18.22
CA SER A 63 -15.70 6.34 19.16
C SER A 63 -16.44 7.66 19.33
N SER A 64 -17.68 7.58 19.80
CA SER A 64 -18.46 8.75 20.22
C SER A 64 -19.34 8.38 21.41
N SER A 65 -19.51 9.34 22.32
CA SER A 65 -20.51 9.23 23.37
C SER A 65 -21.86 9.73 22.86
N VAL A 66 -22.91 8.98 23.18
CA VAL A 66 -24.29 9.28 22.83
C VAL A 66 -25.09 9.48 24.09
N ASN A 67 -25.80 10.61 24.16
CA ASN A 67 -26.59 10.97 25.34
C ASN A 67 -28.03 11.28 24.94
N GLY A 68 -28.96 10.66 25.62
CA GLY A 68 -30.38 10.94 25.52
C GLY A 68 -31.07 10.46 24.23
N SER A 69 -30.46 9.51 23.53
CA SER A 69 -31.05 8.85 22.36
C SER A 69 -31.09 7.35 22.60
N ARG A 70 -32.25 6.74 22.46
CA ARG A 70 -32.40 5.28 22.47
C ARG A 70 -31.73 4.64 21.26
N TYR A 71 -31.98 5.22 20.10
CA TYR A 71 -31.46 4.68 18.82
C TYR A 71 -30.26 5.47 18.31
N VAL A 72 -29.27 4.72 17.82
CA VAL A 72 -28.14 5.25 17.07
C VAL A 72 -28.08 4.54 15.71
N VAL A 73 -27.95 5.32 14.64
CA VAL A 73 -27.97 4.80 13.28
C VAL A 73 -26.74 5.29 12.54
N THR A 74 -26.06 4.40 11.84
CA THR A 74 -25.00 4.80 10.93
C THR A 74 -25.58 5.23 9.59
N ASP A 75 -25.02 6.27 8.98
CA ASP A 75 -25.35 6.59 7.59
C ASP A 75 -24.85 5.50 6.63
N PRO A 76 -25.46 5.36 5.45
CA PRO A 76 -24.96 4.47 4.41
C PRO A 76 -23.49 4.78 4.09
N GLY A 77 -22.66 3.73 3.97
CA GLY A 77 -21.24 3.85 3.68
C GLY A 77 -20.33 4.07 4.90
N VAL A 78 -20.84 4.47 6.06
CA VAL A 78 -20.02 4.67 7.27
C VAL A 78 -19.33 3.38 7.70
N LEU A 79 -20.00 2.25 7.61
CA LEU A 79 -19.44 0.95 8.00
C LEU A 79 -18.24 0.54 7.16
N SER A 80 -18.19 0.96 5.89
CA SER A 80 -17.12 0.65 4.95
C SER A 80 -16.18 1.85 4.69
N LEU A 81 -16.25 2.90 5.51
CA LEU A 81 -15.54 4.16 5.29
C LEU A 81 -14.02 3.99 5.19
N ILE A 82 -13.44 3.11 5.97
CA ILE A 82 -11.99 2.87 6.02
C ILE A 82 -11.64 1.51 5.41
N ASP A 83 -12.36 0.48 5.79
CA ASP A 83 -12.17 -0.88 5.30
C ASP A 83 -13.49 -1.65 5.37
N LYS A 84 -13.63 -2.69 4.56
CA LYS A 84 -14.82 -3.56 4.54
C LYS A 84 -14.97 -4.42 5.81
N ARG A 85 -13.94 -4.49 6.64
CA ARG A 85 -13.95 -5.22 7.90
C ARG A 85 -14.05 -4.25 9.06
N VAL A 86 -15.21 -4.22 9.71
CA VAL A 86 -15.48 -3.35 10.87
C VAL A 86 -16.07 -4.16 12.01
N ASN A 87 -15.64 -3.87 13.23
CA ASN A 87 -16.25 -4.34 14.46
C ASN A 87 -16.97 -3.17 15.12
N ILE A 88 -18.27 -3.32 15.36
CA ILE A 88 -19.11 -2.35 16.03
C ILE A 88 -19.20 -2.78 17.49
N THR A 89 -18.86 -1.88 18.40
CA THR A 89 -19.04 -2.06 19.84
C THR A 89 -19.97 -0.99 20.35
N ALA A 90 -21.05 -1.39 20.97
CA ALA A 90 -22.01 -0.51 21.65
C ALA A 90 -22.00 -0.83 23.13
N LYS A 91 -21.75 0.19 23.97
CA LYS A 91 -21.69 0.04 25.43
C LYS A 91 -22.59 1.06 26.08
N ALA A 92 -23.56 0.58 26.88
CA ALA A 92 -24.39 1.41 27.73
C ALA A 92 -23.66 1.77 29.04
N SER A 93 -24.02 2.88 29.66
CA SER A 93 -23.53 3.23 31.00
C SER A 93 -24.10 2.30 32.08
N ASP A 94 -25.29 1.76 31.84
CA ASP A 94 -25.94 0.77 32.71
C ASP A 94 -25.63 -0.64 32.19
N ALA A 95 -24.96 -1.43 33.02
CA ALA A 95 -24.58 -2.81 32.69
C ALA A 95 -25.78 -3.77 32.55
N SER A 96 -26.95 -3.39 33.11
CA SER A 96 -28.19 -4.17 33.02
C SER A 96 -29.02 -3.86 31.77
N ALA A 97 -28.72 -2.74 31.07
CA ALA A 97 -29.46 -2.34 29.88
C ALA A 97 -29.26 -3.37 28.75
N ASN A 98 -30.35 -3.76 28.11
CA ASN A 98 -30.26 -4.60 26.91
C ASN A 98 -29.83 -3.74 25.74
N VAL A 99 -28.64 -4.03 25.21
CA VAL A 99 -28.06 -3.35 24.04
C VAL A 99 -28.11 -4.28 22.86
N CYS A 100 -28.71 -3.83 21.76
CA CYS A 100 -28.78 -4.60 20.51
C CYS A 100 -28.17 -3.84 19.36
N ILE A 101 -27.36 -4.52 18.56
CA ILE A 101 -26.80 -4.03 17.28
C ILE A 101 -27.40 -4.89 16.18
N VAL A 102 -28.06 -4.27 15.21
CA VAL A 102 -28.61 -4.95 14.04
C VAL A 102 -28.13 -4.28 12.74
N ILE A 103 -28.03 -5.06 11.69
CA ILE A 103 -27.66 -4.59 10.36
C ILE A 103 -28.84 -4.82 9.43
N GLY A 104 -29.26 -3.77 8.74
CA GLY A 104 -30.34 -3.81 7.76
C GLY A 104 -30.09 -2.86 6.61
N SER A 105 -31.09 -2.76 5.71
CA SER A 105 -31.09 -1.74 4.69
C SER A 105 -31.45 -0.37 5.28
N ALA A 106 -31.05 0.71 4.63
CA ALA A 106 -31.41 2.07 5.07
C ALA A 106 -32.93 2.27 5.15
N ARG A 107 -33.68 1.60 4.28
CA ARG A 107 -35.15 1.66 4.26
C ARG A 107 -35.77 0.97 5.48
N ASP A 108 -35.29 -0.23 5.80
CA ASP A 108 -35.82 -1.01 6.91
C ASP A 108 -35.54 -0.31 8.25
N VAL A 109 -34.31 0.19 8.40
CA VAL A 109 -33.92 0.99 9.57
C VAL A 109 -34.77 2.25 9.68
N ALA A 110 -34.98 3.00 8.58
CA ALA A 110 -35.83 4.20 8.60
C ALA A 110 -37.29 3.87 8.96
N GLY A 111 -37.81 2.76 8.48
CA GLY A 111 -39.15 2.27 8.87
C GLY A 111 -39.23 1.92 10.34
N TRP A 112 -38.22 1.23 10.89
CA TRP A 112 -38.19 0.83 12.29
C TRP A 112 -38.16 2.01 13.26
N ILE A 113 -37.34 3.06 12.96
CA ILE A 113 -37.20 4.23 13.85
C ILE A 113 -38.21 5.34 13.55
N ALA A 114 -39.16 5.11 12.63
CA ALA A 114 -40.18 6.12 12.27
C ALA A 114 -40.89 6.66 13.53
N GLY A 115 -41.07 7.98 13.58
CA GLY A 115 -41.68 8.64 14.72
C GLY A 115 -40.81 8.75 15.99
N THR A 116 -39.56 8.24 15.98
CA THR A 116 -38.68 8.29 17.14
C THR A 116 -37.43 9.15 16.85
N PRO A 117 -37.03 10.05 17.79
CA PRO A 117 -35.77 10.78 17.62
C PRO A 117 -34.59 9.85 17.84
N TYR A 118 -33.52 10.04 17.05
CA TYR A 118 -32.34 9.20 17.07
C TYR A 118 -31.04 10.01 16.86
N THR A 119 -29.90 9.37 17.09
CA THR A 119 -28.59 9.95 16.78
C THR A 119 -28.04 9.28 15.52
N ARG A 120 -27.63 10.10 14.53
CA ARG A 120 -26.95 9.63 13.32
C ARG A 120 -25.45 9.66 13.51
N ILE A 121 -24.76 8.64 13.05
CA ILE A 121 -23.31 8.64 12.85
C ILE A 121 -23.07 8.92 11.36
N THR A 122 -22.53 10.10 11.04
CA THR A 122 -22.38 10.60 9.66
C THR A 122 -20.99 10.31 9.08
N GLY A 123 -20.04 9.86 9.91
CA GLY A 123 -18.67 9.58 9.51
C GLY A 123 -17.68 9.79 10.63
N LEU A 124 -16.51 10.29 10.30
CA LEU A 124 -15.45 10.64 11.25
C LEU A 124 -15.35 12.16 11.37
N SER A 125 -15.25 12.68 12.60
CA SER A 125 -14.82 14.05 12.86
C SER A 125 -13.30 14.14 13.02
N ASP A 126 -12.67 13.05 13.46
CA ASP A 126 -11.23 12.86 13.63
C ASP A 126 -10.91 11.36 13.48
N TRP A 127 -9.64 10.99 13.34
CA TRP A 127 -9.18 9.58 13.24
C TRP A 127 -9.59 8.69 14.43
N SER A 128 -9.93 9.30 15.57
CA SER A 128 -10.36 8.61 16.79
C SER A 128 -11.79 8.94 17.21
N ALA A 129 -12.47 9.86 16.53
CA ALA A 129 -13.78 10.35 16.90
C ALA A 129 -14.79 10.24 15.77
N LEU A 130 -15.99 9.71 16.10
CA LEU A 130 -17.12 9.64 15.19
C LEU A 130 -17.86 10.98 15.15
N SER A 131 -18.25 11.39 13.95
CA SER A 131 -19.16 12.53 13.76
C SER A 131 -20.59 12.08 14.01
N THR A 132 -21.29 12.76 14.92
CA THR A 132 -22.67 12.44 15.27
C THR A 132 -23.58 13.66 15.14
N GLN A 133 -24.83 13.41 14.74
CA GLN A 133 -25.86 14.43 14.63
C GLN A 133 -27.17 13.90 15.24
N LYS A 134 -27.86 14.73 16.03
CA LYS A 134 -29.21 14.41 16.49
C LYS A 134 -30.20 14.62 15.35
N ALA A 135 -31.05 13.64 15.12
CA ALA A 135 -32.11 13.68 14.14
C ALA A 135 -33.46 13.68 14.88
N ALA A 136 -34.34 14.59 14.46
CA ALA A 136 -35.72 14.61 14.96
C ALA A 136 -36.49 13.39 14.43
N ALA A 137 -37.56 13.07 15.09
CA ALA A 137 -38.50 12.05 14.65
C ALA A 137 -39.03 12.37 13.25
N GLN A 138 -38.97 11.42 12.34
CA GLN A 138 -39.52 11.53 10.99
C GLN A 138 -40.61 10.48 10.80
N GLY A 139 -41.74 10.88 10.22
CA GLY A 139 -42.88 10.01 10.03
C GLY A 139 -43.75 9.87 11.28
N THR A 140 -44.79 9.08 11.19
CA THR A 140 -45.64 8.71 12.30
C THR A 140 -45.29 7.29 12.71
N ALA A 141 -44.95 7.08 13.99
CA ALA A 141 -44.87 5.74 14.56
C ALA A 141 -46.28 5.16 14.55
N ASP A 142 -46.47 3.98 13.98
CA ASP A 142 -47.62 3.17 14.33
C ASP A 142 -47.42 2.69 15.79
N GLN A 143 -48.02 3.44 16.72
CA GLN A 143 -48.02 3.11 18.12
C GLN A 143 -48.96 1.92 18.35
N SER A 144 -48.62 0.76 17.85
CA SER A 144 -49.22 -0.48 18.33
C SER A 144 -48.54 -0.85 19.64
N ASP A 145 -49.31 -1.07 20.68
CA ASP A 145 -48.87 -1.42 22.05
C ASP A 145 -48.01 -2.71 22.14
N ASN A 146 -47.81 -3.41 21.06
CA ASN A 146 -46.94 -4.58 20.91
C ASN A 146 -45.68 -4.22 20.11
N GLN A 147 -44.76 -3.43 20.70
CA GLN A 147 -43.44 -3.24 20.10
C GLN A 147 -42.69 -4.57 20.15
N VAL A 148 -42.52 -5.17 18.97
CA VAL A 148 -41.60 -6.30 18.78
C VAL A 148 -40.21 -5.84 19.19
N ALA A 149 -39.47 -6.62 19.96
CA ALA A 149 -38.09 -6.26 20.29
C ALA A 149 -37.24 -6.32 19.00
N VAL A 150 -36.26 -5.44 18.93
CA VAL A 150 -35.39 -5.32 17.75
C VAL A 150 -34.80 -6.68 17.32
N GLN A 151 -34.42 -7.51 18.30
CA GLN A 151 -33.82 -8.82 18.05
C GLN A 151 -34.78 -9.87 17.47
N ASP A 152 -36.09 -9.67 17.62
CA ASP A 152 -37.11 -10.66 17.24
C ASP A 152 -37.64 -10.42 15.82
N SER A 153 -37.17 -9.38 15.16
CA SER A 153 -37.54 -9.07 13.79
C SER A 153 -36.64 -9.79 12.78
N ASP A 154 -37.24 -10.30 11.71
CA ASP A 154 -36.59 -11.03 10.64
C ASP A 154 -36.04 -10.14 9.50
N MET A 155 -36.25 -8.81 9.61
CA MET A 155 -35.73 -7.85 8.59
C MET A 155 -34.22 -7.64 8.67
N TRP A 156 -33.57 -8.08 9.71
CA TRP A 156 -32.16 -7.84 9.94
C TRP A 156 -31.28 -8.93 9.32
N THR A 157 -30.23 -8.52 8.62
CA THR A 157 -29.23 -9.47 8.07
C THR A 157 -28.31 -10.02 9.13
N LYS A 158 -28.06 -9.26 10.18
CA LYS A 158 -27.26 -9.66 11.37
C LYS A 158 -27.78 -8.99 12.60
N THR A 159 -27.75 -9.73 13.70
CA THR A 159 -28.18 -9.25 15.03
C THR A 159 -27.19 -9.72 16.08
N SER A 160 -26.87 -8.85 17.03
CA SER A 160 -26.09 -9.18 18.22
C SER A 160 -26.57 -8.33 19.38
N CYS A 161 -27.03 -8.98 20.45
CA CYS A 161 -27.50 -8.33 21.66
C CYS A 161 -26.71 -8.79 22.88
N GLY A 162 -26.66 -7.95 23.90
CA GLY A 162 -26.04 -8.27 25.17
C GLY A 162 -26.39 -7.28 26.26
N ASN A 163 -26.19 -7.66 27.53
CA ASN A 163 -26.45 -6.79 28.67
C ASN A 163 -25.28 -5.81 28.86
N GLY A 164 -25.58 -4.52 28.85
CA GLY A 164 -24.62 -3.42 28.98
C GLY A 164 -23.69 -3.24 27.81
N THR A 165 -23.43 -4.30 27.03
CA THR A 165 -22.50 -4.22 25.89
C THR A 165 -22.89 -5.22 24.80
N ALA A 166 -22.91 -4.77 23.56
CA ALA A 166 -23.06 -5.61 22.39
C ALA A 166 -21.87 -5.41 21.43
N ASN A 167 -21.48 -6.48 20.73
CA ASN A 167 -20.42 -6.45 19.72
C ASN A 167 -20.88 -7.16 18.45
N LEU A 168 -20.67 -6.56 17.30
CA LEU A 168 -21.00 -7.14 16.01
C LEU A 168 -19.88 -6.94 15.01
N GLN A 169 -19.32 -8.04 14.51
CA GLN A 169 -18.29 -8.00 13.47
C GLN A 169 -18.90 -8.15 12.08
N ILE A 170 -18.62 -7.18 11.21
CA ILE A 170 -18.95 -7.22 9.80
C ILE A 170 -17.66 -7.56 9.04
N LYS A 171 -17.71 -8.64 8.26
CA LYS A 171 -16.67 -8.99 7.30
C LYS A 171 -17.27 -8.71 5.93
N GLY A 172 -16.74 -7.73 5.20
CA GLY A 172 -17.24 -7.39 3.89
C GLY A 172 -17.19 -8.62 2.97
N THR A 173 -18.35 -9.12 2.61
CA THR A 173 -18.54 -10.01 1.49
C THR A 173 -18.68 -9.17 0.23
N SER A 174 -18.11 -9.64 -0.84
CA SER A 174 -17.93 -8.98 -2.13
C SER A 174 -19.18 -8.81 -2.99
N THR A 175 -20.36 -8.80 -2.42
CA THR A 175 -21.62 -8.62 -3.15
C THR A 175 -22.37 -7.44 -2.55
N ASP A 176 -22.57 -6.44 -3.35
CA ASP A 176 -23.51 -5.29 -3.33
C ASP A 176 -24.01 -4.68 -1.98
N ASP A 177 -24.01 -5.40 -0.89
CA ASP A 177 -24.65 -5.00 0.36
C ASP A 177 -23.78 -4.08 1.24
N GLY A 178 -22.48 -3.98 0.97
CA GLY A 178 -21.55 -3.28 1.86
C GLY A 178 -21.67 -1.76 1.88
N THR A 179 -22.16 -1.16 0.80
CA THR A 179 -22.29 0.31 0.67
C THR A 179 -23.61 0.85 1.19
N ASN A 180 -24.68 0.03 1.17
CA ASN A 180 -26.02 0.42 1.61
C ASN A 180 -26.43 -0.17 2.97
N ALA A 181 -25.59 -1.03 3.56
CA ALA A 181 -25.82 -1.58 4.89
C ALA A 181 -25.71 -0.49 5.95
N VAL A 182 -26.69 -0.43 6.82
CA VAL A 182 -26.80 0.52 7.92
C VAL A 182 -26.87 -0.27 9.23
N ALA A 183 -26.14 0.18 10.23
CA ALA A 183 -26.26 -0.35 11.59
C ALA A 183 -27.29 0.47 12.35
N LEU A 184 -28.24 -0.21 12.97
CA LEU A 184 -29.10 0.33 14.01
C LEU A 184 -28.65 -0.24 15.35
N ILE A 185 -28.45 0.64 16.32
CA ILE A 185 -28.09 0.28 17.69
C ILE A 185 -29.21 0.75 18.60
N ASP A 186 -29.85 -0.20 19.31
CA ASP A 186 -30.85 0.08 20.36
C ASP A 186 -30.17 -0.04 21.72
N PHE A 187 -30.19 1.02 22.48
CA PHE A 187 -29.70 1.08 23.87
C PHE A 187 -30.79 0.88 24.92
N GLY A 188 -31.99 0.56 24.46
CA GLY A 188 -33.16 0.46 25.39
C GLY A 188 -33.36 1.76 26.17
N ASP A 189 -33.39 1.66 27.49
CA ASP A 189 -33.65 2.80 28.39
C ASP A 189 -32.36 3.48 28.89
N ALA A 190 -31.19 3.09 28.39
CA ALA A 190 -29.91 3.67 28.80
C ALA A 190 -29.81 5.15 28.41
N LYS A 191 -29.51 6.02 29.38
CA LYS A 191 -29.43 7.47 29.17
C LYS A 191 -28.14 7.90 28.50
N ASN A 192 -27.04 7.18 28.75
CA ASN A 192 -25.72 7.45 28.22
C ASN A 192 -25.13 6.16 27.67
N ALA A 193 -24.48 6.29 26.52
CA ALA A 193 -23.87 5.16 25.83
C ALA A 193 -22.61 5.59 25.05
N THR A 194 -21.82 4.63 24.67
CA THR A 194 -20.66 4.84 23.79
C THR A 194 -20.76 3.88 22.62
N VAL A 195 -20.58 4.40 21.42
CA VAL A 195 -20.43 3.61 20.20
C VAL A 195 -18.99 3.71 19.72
N SER A 196 -18.43 2.57 19.37
CA SER A 196 -17.06 2.47 18.82
C SER A 196 -17.09 1.64 17.55
N LEU A 197 -16.46 2.15 16.51
CA LEU A 197 -16.22 1.46 15.24
C LEU A 197 -14.73 1.17 15.12
N ASP A 198 -14.37 -0.09 14.93
CA ASP A 198 -13.00 -0.56 14.81
C ASP A 198 -12.80 -1.21 13.44
N TRP A 199 -12.16 -0.48 12.53
CA TRP A 199 -11.84 -0.98 11.19
C TRP A 199 -10.49 -1.66 11.19
N THR A 200 -10.45 -2.87 10.62
CA THR A 200 -9.20 -3.60 10.42
C THR A 200 -8.81 -3.54 8.95
N ARG A 201 -7.77 -2.75 8.65
CA ARG A 201 -7.23 -2.59 7.28
C ARG A 201 -6.59 -3.88 6.82
N GLN A 202 -7.01 -4.37 5.66
CA GLN A 202 -6.47 -5.60 5.07
C GLN A 202 -5.16 -5.34 4.31
N THR A 203 -5.04 -4.18 3.70
CA THR A 203 -3.86 -3.77 2.97
C THR A 203 -3.23 -2.56 3.65
N LEU A 204 -2.02 -2.74 4.14
CA LEU A 204 -1.22 -1.63 4.67
C LEU A 204 -0.27 -1.17 3.57
N PRO A 205 -0.12 0.15 3.35
CA PRO A 205 0.91 0.66 2.46
C PRO A 205 2.28 0.32 3.03
N ASP A 206 3.09 -0.40 2.26
CA ASP A 206 4.46 -0.73 2.63
C ASP A 206 5.41 0.29 2.00
N PHE A 207 5.82 1.28 2.77
CA PHE A 207 6.78 2.30 2.36
C PHE A 207 8.24 1.86 2.59
N ALA A 208 8.47 0.76 3.31
CA ALA A 208 9.82 0.27 3.58
C ALA A 208 10.43 -0.41 2.35
N MET A 209 9.63 -1.16 1.58
CA MET A 209 10.10 -1.86 0.37
C MET A 209 10.76 -0.94 -0.65
N PRO A 210 10.16 0.18 -1.11
CA PRO A 210 10.81 1.06 -2.07
C PRO A 210 12.10 1.69 -1.51
N LEU A 211 12.19 1.95 -0.20
CA LEU A 211 13.40 2.46 0.44
C LEU A 211 14.53 1.43 0.46
N TYR A 212 14.22 0.15 0.69
CA TYR A 212 15.21 -0.92 0.59
C TYR A 212 15.72 -1.12 -0.84
N PHE A 213 14.83 -1.08 -1.84
CA PHE A 213 15.24 -1.15 -3.24
C PHE A 213 16.10 0.04 -3.65
N ALA A 214 15.74 1.25 -3.26
CA ALA A 214 16.56 2.45 -3.52
C ALA A 214 17.92 2.35 -2.83
N GLY A 215 17.96 1.94 -1.55
CA GLY A 215 19.19 1.73 -0.81
C GLY A 215 20.09 0.67 -1.45
N GLY A 216 19.53 -0.47 -1.84
CA GLY A 216 20.24 -1.54 -2.55
C GLY A 216 20.82 -1.08 -3.89
N LEU A 217 20.04 -0.31 -4.67
CA LEU A 217 20.51 0.28 -5.92
C LEU A 217 21.70 1.22 -5.69
N PHE A 218 21.64 2.10 -4.68
CA PHE A 218 22.76 3.00 -4.36
C PHE A 218 24.02 2.23 -3.91
N VAL A 219 23.88 1.12 -3.19
CA VAL A 219 25.00 0.24 -2.85
C VAL A 219 25.64 -0.32 -4.11
N ILE A 220 24.84 -0.86 -5.03
CA ILE A 220 25.34 -1.41 -6.30
C ILE A 220 26.06 -0.32 -7.10
N LEU A 221 25.48 0.87 -7.22
CA LEU A 221 26.09 1.99 -7.91
C LEU A 221 27.41 2.43 -7.25
N ALA A 222 27.48 2.45 -5.95
CA ALA A 222 28.71 2.77 -5.21
C ALA A 222 29.81 1.73 -5.45
N ILE A 223 29.46 0.43 -5.45
CA ILE A 223 30.40 -0.66 -5.77
C ILE A 223 30.88 -0.57 -7.22
N LEU A 224 29.96 -0.34 -8.17
CA LEU A 224 30.32 -0.16 -9.58
C LEU A 224 31.22 1.05 -9.78
N ALA A 225 30.90 2.19 -9.15
CA ALA A 225 31.75 3.38 -9.19
C ALA A 225 33.16 3.09 -8.64
N ALA A 226 33.24 2.40 -7.49
CA ALA A 226 34.52 2.00 -6.92
C ALA A 226 35.30 1.02 -7.80
N SER A 227 34.65 -0.01 -8.38
CA SER A 227 35.29 -1.06 -9.19
C SER A 227 35.78 -0.56 -10.55
N VAL A 228 34.99 0.29 -11.23
CA VAL A 228 35.39 0.87 -12.53
C VAL A 228 36.67 1.71 -12.41
N PHE A 229 36.84 2.40 -11.26
CA PHE A 229 38.01 3.22 -11.02
C PHE A 229 39.21 2.48 -10.37
N ALA A 230 39.00 1.25 -9.90
CA ALA A 230 40.08 0.40 -9.38
C ALA A 230 40.89 -0.30 -10.49
N MET A 231 40.40 -0.33 -11.74
CA MET A 231 41.11 -0.95 -12.84
C MET A 231 42.24 -0.03 -13.35
N PRO A 232 43.50 -0.51 -13.42
CA PRO A 232 44.61 0.25 -14.00
C PRO A 232 44.33 0.56 -15.49
N PRO A 233 44.82 1.73 -15.99
CA PRO A 233 44.48 2.24 -17.34
C PRO A 233 44.85 1.30 -18.50
N HIS A 234 45.81 0.41 -18.31
CA HIS A 234 46.21 -0.57 -19.33
C HIS A 234 45.12 -1.60 -19.66
N LYS A 235 44.34 -2.03 -18.68
CA LYS A 235 43.26 -3.01 -18.95
C LYS A 235 42.05 -2.40 -19.66
N ARG A 236 41.85 -1.08 -19.57
CA ARG A 236 40.75 -0.40 -20.26
C ARG A 236 40.96 -0.35 -21.77
N ARG A 237 42.23 -0.11 -22.26
CA ARG A 237 42.52 -0.05 -23.67
C ARG A 237 42.33 -1.40 -24.38
N HIS A 238 42.72 -2.51 -23.75
CA HIS A 238 42.53 -3.84 -24.31
C HIS A 238 41.06 -4.26 -24.37
N ARG A 239 40.24 -3.90 -23.42
CA ARG A 239 38.79 -4.18 -23.50
C ARG A 239 38.06 -3.33 -24.53
N ALA A 240 38.40 -2.06 -24.67
CA ALA A 240 37.84 -1.22 -25.73
C ALA A 240 38.31 -1.68 -27.14
N ALA A 241 39.57 -2.07 -27.27
CA ALA A 241 40.11 -2.64 -28.55
C ALA A 241 39.50 -4.01 -28.86
N ALA A 242 39.27 -4.87 -27.84
CA ALA A 242 38.61 -6.15 -28.03
C ALA A 242 37.11 -6.00 -28.37
N ALA A 243 36.43 -5.00 -27.79
CA ALA A 243 35.05 -4.69 -28.14
C ALA A 243 34.92 -4.12 -29.57
N VAL A 244 35.86 -3.29 -29.99
CA VAL A 244 35.91 -2.76 -31.38
C VAL A 244 36.36 -3.83 -32.37
N ALA A 245 37.28 -4.71 -31.98
CA ALA A 245 37.71 -5.84 -32.85
C ALA A 245 36.64 -6.93 -32.97
N GLY A 246 35.80 -7.12 -31.93
CA GLY A 246 34.65 -8.03 -31.97
C GLY A 246 33.49 -7.56 -32.84
N VAL A 247 33.36 -6.23 -33.07
CA VAL A 247 32.35 -5.67 -33.98
C VAL A 247 32.74 -5.74 -35.44
N GLY A 248 34.05 -5.91 -35.71
CA GLY A 248 34.60 -5.98 -37.10
C GLY A 248 34.58 -7.38 -37.73
N SER A 249 34.19 -8.44 -37.04
CA SER A 249 34.20 -9.82 -37.57
C SER A 249 32.83 -10.48 -37.71
N GLU A 250 31.74 -9.76 -37.46
CA GLU A 250 30.36 -10.23 -37.74
C GLU A 250 29.82 -9.57 -39.03
N GLN A 251 30.49 -9.78 -40.12
CA GLN A 251 29.96 -9.57 -41.45
C GLN A 251 29.67 -10.95 -42.09
N GLY A 252 28.69 -11.64 -41.47
CA GLY A 252 28.39 -12.99 -41.92
C GLY A 252 27.02 -13.55 -41.50
N ASP A 253 26.09 -12.77 -40.89
CA ASP A 253 24.78 -13.28 -40.54
C ASP A 253 23.61 -12.29 -40.74
N SER A 254 23.59 -11.66 -41.93
CA SER A 254 22.38 -10.92 -42.35
C SER A 254 21.22 -11.84 -42.79
N GLU A 255 21.46 -13.15 -42.90
CA GLU A 255 20.42 -14.12 -43.27
C GLU A 255 19.60 -14.62 -42.05
N ALA A 256 20.18 -14.67 -40.85
CA ALA A 256 19.49 -15.11 -39.67
C ALA A 256 18.45 -14.09 -39.15
N VAL A 257 18.72 -12.78 -39.27
CA VAL A 257 17.82 -11.72 -38.84
C VAL A 257 16.58 -11.63 -39.74
N SER A 258 16.73 -11.89 -41.06
CA SER A 258 15.59 -11.88 -41.99
C SER A 258 14.60 -13.04 -41.77
N THR A 259 15.08 -14.18 -41.26
CA THR A 259 14.22 -15.35 -40.92
C THR A 259 13.46 -15.12 -39.63
N TRP A 260 14.00 -14.41 -38.66
CA TRP A 260 13.30 -14.08 -37.42
C TRP A 260 12.18 -13.08 -37.63
N VAL A 261 12.36 -12.07 -38.47
CA VAL A 261 11.33 -11.08 -38.80
C VAL A 261 10.17 -11.73 -39.53
N LYS A 262 10.44 -12.60 -40.51
CA LYS A 262 9.38 -13.33 -41.25
C LYS A 262 8.58 -14.29 -40.35
N ASN A 263 9.21 -14.93 -39.37
CA ASN A 263 8.52 -15.83 -38.45
C ASN A 263 7.66 -15.06 -37.41
N ALA A 264 8.04 -13.85 -37.04
CA ALA A 264 7.24 -12.98 -36.16
C ALA A 264 5.95 -12.49 -36.84
N GLU A 265 6.01 -12.10 -38.13
CA GLU A 265 4.85 -11.66 -38.89
C GLU A 265 3.87 -12.81 -39.17
N THR A 266 4.37 -14.03 -39.42
CA THR A 266 3.53 -15.22 -39.64
C THR A 266 2.81 -15.66 -38.35
N SER A 267 3.41 -15.43 -37.18
CA SER A 267 2.77 -15.74 -35.88
C SER A 267 1.70 -14.73 -35.51
N ALA A 268 1.86 -13.45 -35.85
CA ALA A 268 0.89 -12.40 -35.61
C ALA A 268 -0.39 -12.60 -36.44
N SER A 269 -0.23 -12.98 -37.73
CA SER A 269 -1.39 -13.20 -38.61
C SER A 269 -2.19 -14.48 -38.31
N ARG A 270 -1.60 -15.43 -37.61
CA ARG A 270 -2.28 -16.67 -37.20
C ARG A 270 -3.16 -16.47 -35.96
N ASN A 271 -2.80 -15.52 -35.08
CA ASN A 271 -3.59 -15.23 -33.88
C ASN A 271 -4.83 -14.38 -34.19
N GLU A 272 -4.81 -13.60 -35.27
CA GLU A 272 -5.94 -12.76 -35.66
C GLU A 272 -7.09 -13.58 -36.33
N LYS A 273 -6.77 -14.75 -36.90
CA LYS A 273 -7.77 -15.65 -37.51
C LYS A 273 -8.44 -16.63 -36.53
N ALA A 274 -8.01 -16.66 -35.27
CA ALA A 274 -8.58 -17.55 -34.24
C ALA A 274 -9.57 -16.82 -33.32
N SER A 275 -9.88 -15.54 -33.56
CA SER A 275 -10.77 -14.70 -32.75
C SER A 275 -11.95 -14.11 -33.54
N THR A 276 -12.42 -14.81 -34.58
CA THR A 276 -13.71 -14.52 -35.23
C THR A 276 -14.61 -15.75 -35.21
#